data_1a720fcd4c29f7d17b24b610e73e2e99
#
_entry.id   1a720fcd4c29f7d17b24b610e73e2e99
#
_cell.length_a   1.000
_cell.length_b   1.000
_cell.length_c   1.000
_cell.angle_alpha   90.00
_cell.angle_beta   90.00
_cell.angle_gamma   90.00
#
_symmetry.space_group_name_H-M   'P 1'
#
loop_
_entity.id
_entity.type
_entity.pdbx_description
1 polymer ?
#
loop_
_entity_poly.entity_id
_entity_poly.type
_entity_poly.pdbx_seq_one_letter_code
_entity_poly.pdbx_strand_id
1 'polypeptide(L)'
;MFLFLLVQLIFNGISIGISLMRQKNGNSHIYFHLNCLLSFYFILSYFKEINILTKKLLLFILFLTAYIGYLIIEDGFFRFNSVGFSLASLIIIILCFKYYYFLLKNPQLDSFFYSHVFWITTGLFTYYVCNFIIFMTFGYITKIAFHAGYLWRFHNVVLFILCIYLIKGVSCKKKELILF
;
A
#
# COMPACT_ATOMS: atom_id res chain seq x y z
N MET A 1 8.66 -0.25 8.58
CA MET A 1 7.18 -0.24 8.71
C MET A 1 6.63 0.94 9.50
N PHE A 2 7.27 1.40 10.59
CA PHE A 2 6.80 2.59 11.33
C PHE A 2 6.66 3.84 10.44
N LEU A 3 7.66 4.13 9.61
CA LEU A 3 7.62 5.26 8.66
C LEU A 3 6.45 5.16 7.67
N PHE A 4 6.13 3.97 7.21
CA PHE A 4 4.95 3.75 6.36
C PHE A 4 3.65 4.16 7.08
N LEU A 5 3.45 3.70 8.33
CA LEU A 5 2.27 4.11 9.12
C LEU A 5 2.21 5.61 9.36
N LEU A 6 3.34 6.23 9.67
CA LEU A 6 3.43 7.67 9.88
C LEU A 6 3.00 8.43 8.60
N VAL A 7 3.49 8.00 7.44
CA VAL A 7 3.09 8.56 6.14
C VAL A 7 1.59 8.43 5.93
N GLN A 8 1.02 7.23 6.15
CA GLN A 8 -0.41 7.00 6.01
C GLN A 8 -1.23 7.91 6.94
N LEU A 9 -0.84 8.05 8.21
CA LEU A 9 -1.54 8.91 9.16
C LEU A 9 -1.47 10.39 8.77
N ILE A 10 -0.30 10.89 8.38
CA ILE A 10 -0.11 12.28 7.99
C ILE A 10 -0.94 12.60 6.74
N PHE A 11 -0.81 11.82 5.67
CA PHE A 11 -1.49 12.13 4.40
C PHE A 11 -3.00 11.93 4.48
N ASN A 12 -3.49 10.91 5.19
CA ASN A 12 -4.92 10.75 5.42
C ASN A 12 -5.47 11.87 6.32
N GLY A 13 -4.74 12.27 7.36
CA GLY A 13 -5.11 13.39 8.22
C GLY A 13 -5.19 14.72 7.45
N ILE A 14 -4.21 15.02 6.60
CA ILE A 14 -4.21 16.20 5.73
C ILE A 14 -5.41 16.15 4.76
N SER A 15 -5.65 15.00 4.13
CA SER A 15 -6.77 14.83 3.20
C SER A 15 -8.13 15.07 3.86
N ILE A 16 -8.32 14.55 5.08
CA ILE A 16 -9.53 14.79 5.88
C ILE A 16 -9.63 16.27 6.25
N GLY A 17 -8.55 16.89 6.70
CA GLY A 17 -8.51 18.32 7.05
C GLY A 17 -8.90 19.23 5.88
N ILE A 18 -8.36 18.99 4.69
CA ILE A 18 -8.71 19.74 3.47
C ILE A 18 -10.19 19.54 3.08
N SER A 19 -10.68 18.31 3.21
CA SER A 19 -12.09 17.98 2.94
C SER A 19 -13.05 18.70 3.89
N LEU A 20 -12.70 18.82 5.15
CA LEU A 20 -13.50 19.54 6.16
C LEU A 20 -13.48 21.05 5.96
N MET A 21 -12.36 21.62 5.53
CA MET A 21 -12.22 23.06 5.30
C MET A 21 -12.98 23.56 4.06
N ARG A 22 -13.66 22.69 3.31
CA ARG A 22 -14.52 23.04 2.17
C ARG A 22 -13.88 23.99 1.14
N GLN A 23 -12.56 24.00 1.03
CA GLN A 23 -11.92 24.81 0.00
C GLN A 23 -12.20 24.20 -1.38
N LYS A 24 -13.07 24.85 -2.14
CA LYS A 24 -13.47 24.49 -3.50
C LYS A 24 -12.31 24.32 -4.51
N ASN A 25 -11.09 24.70 -4.15
CA ASN A 25 -9.91 24.71 -5.02
C ASN A 25 -8.72 23.94 -4.43
N GLY A 26 -8.88 23.18 -3.36
CA GLY A 26 -7.76 22.41 -2.77
C GLY A 26 -7.41 21.19 -3.64
N ASN A 27 -6.24 21.19 -4.25
CA ASN A 27 -5.68 20.06 -4.99
C ASN A 27 -5.27 18.93 -4.05
N SER A 28 -6.24 18.28 -3.38
CA SER A 28 -5.99 17.14 -2.49
C SER A 28 -5.34 15.96 -3.23
N HIS A 29 -5.48 15.90 -4.55
CA HIS A 29 -4.94 14.80 -5.36
C HIS A 29 -3.40 14.71 -5.33
N ILE A 30 -2.69 15.83 -5.22
CA ILE A 30 -1.23 15.85 -5.09
C ILE A 30 -0.78 15.08 -3.83
N TYR A 31 -1.49 15.24 -2.73
CA TYR A 31 -1.18 14.51 -1.49
C TYR A 31 -1.41 13.00 -1.63
N PHE A 32 -2.42 12.58 -2.41
CA PHE A 32 -2.62 11.16 -2.72
C PHE A 32 -1.49 10.60 -3.57
N HIS A 33 -1.00 11.35 -4.58
CA HIS A 33 0.15 10.91 -5.38
C HIS A 33 1.40 10.74 -4.53
N LEU A 34 1.71 11.71 -3.67
CA LEU A 34 2.85 11.65 -2.75
C LEU A 34 2.72 10.48 -1.77
N ASN A 35 1.51 10.29 -1.22
CA ASN A 35 1.25 9.15 -0.33
C ASN A 35 1.49 7.82 -1.04
N CYS A 36 1.00 7.65 -2.27
CA CYS A 36 1.23 6.44 -3.06
C CYS A 36 2.71 6.16 -3.26
N LEU A 37 3.48 7.13 -3.73
CA LEU A 37 4.89 6.98 -4.04
C LEU A 37 5.73 6.69 -2.79
N LEU A 38 5.52 7.43 -1.71
CA LEU A 38 6.24 7.24 -0.45
C LEU A 38 5.90 5.89 0.19
N SER A 39 4.62 5.53 0.22
CA SER A 39 4.16 4.25 0.76
C SER A 39 4.74 3.07 -0.01
N PHE A 40 4.71 3.15 -1.34
CA PHE A 40 5.29 2.13 -2.21
C PHE A 40 6.80 1.99 -1.97
N TYR A 41 7.54 3.10 -1.87
CA TYR A 41 8.98 3.10 -1.58
C TYR A 41 9.29 2.43 -0.23
N PHE A 42 8.56 2.75 0.84
CA PHE A 42 8.79 2.15 2.16
C PHE A 42 8.47 0.66 2.20
N ILE A 43 7.42 0.24 1.50
CA ILE A 43 7.06 -1.18 1.40
C ILE A 43 8.11 -1.96 0.61
N LEU A 44 8.61 -1.42 -0.51
CA LEU A 44 9.73 -2.03 -1.23
C LEU A 44 10.99 -2.12 -0.37
N SER A 45 11.23 -1.11 0.51
CA SER A 45 12.34 -1.16 1.47
C SER A 45 12.19 -2.32 2.43
N TYR A 46 10.97 -2.53 2.95
CA TYR A 46 10.67 -3.65 3.84
C TYR A 46 10.90 -5.00 3.14
N PHE A 47 10.42 -5.19 1.90
CA PHE A 47 10.64 -6.43 1.17
C PHE A 47 12.12 -6.66 0.79
N LYS A 48 12.91 -5.60 0.67
CA LYS A 48 14.37 -5.70 0.54
C LYS A 48 15.02 -6.16 1.83
N GLU A 49 14.63 -5.61 2.99
CA GLU A 49 15.18 -5.99 4.31
C GLU A 49 14.94 -7.47 4.64
N ILE A 50 13.82 -8.02 4.23
CA ILE A 50 13.51 -9.44 4.41
C ILE A 50 14.00 -10.33 3.24
N ASN A 51 14.88 -9.84 2.40
CA ASN A 51 15.50 -10.54 1.25
C ASN A 51 14.54 -11.11 0.20
N ILE A 52 13.29 -10.67 0.18
CA ILE A 52 12.32 -11.06 -0.85
C ILE A 52 12.54 -10.29 -2.16
N LEU A 53 13.06 -9.07 -2.06
CA LEU A 53 13.31 -8.18 -3.19
C LEU A 53 14.79 -7.77 -3.23
N THR A 54 15.51 -8.13 -4.30
CA THR A 54 16.93 -7.80 -4.46
C THR A 54 17.14 -6.42 -5.11
N LYS A 55 16.39 -6.12 -6.17
CA LYS A 55 16.54 -4.92 -6.99
C LYS A 55 15.48 -3.84 -6.70
N LYS A 56 15.37 -3.43 -5.44
CA LYS A 56 14.39 -2.43 -4.98
C LYS A 56 14.42 -1.14 -5.79
N LEU A 57 15.58 -0.56 -5.98
CA LEU A 57 15.72 0.74 -6.65
C LEU A 57 15.28 0.67 -8.12
N LEU A 58 15.66 -0.41 -8.82
CA LEU A 58 15.24 -0.61 -10.20
C LEU A 58 13.71 -0.71 -10.31
N LEU A 59 13.08 -1.52 -9.46
CA LEU A 59 11.62 -1.67 -9.47
C LEU A 59 10.93 -0.35 -9.14
N PHE A 60 11.47 0.43 -8.19
CA PHE A 60 10.92 1.74 -7.84
C PHE A 60 11.03 2.74 -9.00
N ILE A 61 12.19 2.79 -9.67
CA ILE A 61 12.40 3.69 -10.83
C ILE A 61 11.46 3.30 -11.98
N LEU A 62 11.34 2.01 -12.30
CA LEU A 62 10.42 1.54 -13.34
C LEU A 62 8.96 1.89 -13.01
N PHE A 63 8.55 1.70 -11.76
CA PHE A 63 7.23 2.10 -11.32
C PHE A 63 7.03 3.62 -11.41
N LEU A 64 8.00 4.40 -10.95
CA LEU A 64 7.94 5.87 -10.95
C LEU A 64 7.83 6.42 -12.37
N THR A 65 8.62 5.89 -13.31
CA THR A 65 8.57 6.30 -14.72
C THR A 65 7.23 5.98 -15.36
N ALA A 66 6.69 4.79 -15.14
CA ALA A 66 5.37 4.40 -15.61
C ALA A 66 4.27 5.27 -14.98
N TYR A 67 4.36 5.54 -13.68
CA TYR A 67 3.40 6.36 -12.93
C TYR A 67 3.36 7.80 -13.44
N ILE A 68 4.54 8.44 -13.58
CA ILE A 68 4.64 9.82 -14.09
C ILE A 68 4.24 9.87 -15.56
N GLY A 69 4.69 8.93 -16.38
CA GLY A 69 4.32 8.84 -17.79
C GLY A 69 2.80 8.78 -17.98
N TYR A 70 2.11 7.97 -17.18
CA TYR A 70 0.64 7.93 -17.19
C TYR A 70 0.01 9.28 -16.80
N LEU A 71 0.52 9.96 -15.76
CA LEU A 71 0.00 11.26 -15.35
C LEU A 71 0.15 12.33 -16.43
N ILE A 72 1.25 12.30 -17.21
CA ILE A 72 1.49 13.25 -18.31
C ILE A 72 0.50 13.00 -19.48
N ILE A 73 0.30 11.72 -19.84
CA ILE A 73 -0.59 11.36 -20.96
C ILE A 73 -2.04 11.72 -20.67
N GLU A 74 -2.50 11.51 -19.44
CA GLU A 74 -3.90 11.71 -19.04
C GLU A 74 -4.18 13.12 -18.47
N ASP A 75 -3.20 14.04 -18.48
CA ASP A 75 -3.29 15.34 -17.77
C ASP A 75 -3.82 15.18 -16.33
N GLY A 76 -3.41 14.08 -15.69
CA GLY A 76 -4.03 13.55 -14.48
C GLY A 76 -3.44 14.02 -13.15
N PHE A 77 -2.54 15.04 -13.12
CA PHE A 77 -1.96 15.55 -11.86
C PHE A 77 -3.03 16.07 -10.88
N PHE A 78 -4.14 16.53 -11.39
CA PHE A 78 -5.27 17.05 -10.61
C PHE A 78 -6.41 16.03 -10.45
N ARG A 79 -6.19 14.79 -10.84
CA ARG A 79 -7.16 13.68 -10.71
C ARG A 79 -6.57 12.53 -9.90
N PHE A 80 -7.45 11.70 -9.36
CA PHE A 80 -7.02 10.49 -8.68
C PHE A 80 -6.48 9.46 -9.69
N ASN A 81 -5.21 9.07 -9.55
CA ASN A 81 -4.58 8.10 -10.45
C ASN A 81 -4.93 6.66 -10.02
N SER A 82 -6.13 6.20 -10.39
CA SER A 82 -6.60 4.85 -10.08
C SER A 82 -5.70 3.75 -10.67
N VAL A 83 -5.17 3.96 -11.86
CA VAL A 83 -4.28 2.99 -12.54
C VAL A 83 -2.95 2.85 -11.79
N GLY A 84 -2.33 3.97 -11.42
CA GLY A 84 -1.08 3.94 -10.66
C GLY A 84 -1.23 3.27 -9.30
N PHE A 85 -2.30 3.55 -8.57
CA PHE A 85 -2.60 2.89 -7.30
C PHE A 85 -2.88 1.40 -7.47
N SER A 86 -3.60 1.00 -8.53
CA SER A 86 -3.84 -0.42 -8.84
C SER A 86 -2.55 -1.14 -9.18
N LEU A 87 -1.68 -0.53 -9.98
CA LEU A 87 -0.38 -1.10 -10.35
C LEU A 87 0.52 -1.29 -9.12
N ALA A 88 0.60 -0.28 -8.23
CA ALA A 88 1.35 -0.39 -6.97
C ALA A 88 0.81 -1.53 -6.11
N SER A 89 -0.52 -1.63 -5.98
CA SER A 89 -1.18 -2.68 -5.21
C SER A 89 -0.86 -4.07 -5.77
N LEU A 90 -0.93 -4.25 -7.09
CA LEU A 90 -0.62 -5.51 -7.76
C LEU A 90 0.83 -5.95 -7.52
N ILE A 91 1.79 -5.04 -7.63
CA ILE A 91 3.22 -5.33 -7.37
C ILE A 91 3.40 -5.80 -5.92
N ILE A 92 2.77 -5.13 -4.96
CA ILE A 92 2.88 -5.50 -3.55
C ILE A 92 2.23 -6.87 -3.28
N ILE A 93 1.09 -7.17 -3.88
CA ILE A 93 0.44 -8.49 -3.82
C ILE A 93 1.38 -9.58 -4.32
N ILE A 94 2.04 -9.37 -5.45
CA ILE A 94 3.02 -10.33 -6.01
C ILE A 94 4.19 -10.55 -5.04
N LEU A 95 4.70 -9.50 -4.40
CA LEU A 95 5.76 -9.63 -3.40
C LEU A 95 5.31 -10.40 -2.15
N CYS A 96 4.06 -10.19 -1.71
CA CYS A 96 3.47 -10.98 -0.63
C CYS A 96 3.35 -12.47 -1.01
N PHE A 97 2.89 -12.78 -2.23
CA PHE A 97 2.86 -14.16 -2.72
C PHE A 97 4.25 -14.80 -2.78
N LYS A 98 5.27 -14.05 -3.21
CA LYS A 98 6.65 -14.53 -3.20
C LYS A 98 7.12 -14.89 -1.78
N TYR A 99 6.75 -14.10 -0.78
CA TYR A 99 7.02 -14.41 0.62
C TYR A 99 6.30 -15.68 1.08
N TYR A 100 5.01 -15.84 0.79
CA TYR A 100 4.27 -17.06 1.17
C TYR A 100 4.81 -18.30 0.47
N TYR A 101 5.17 -18.19 -0.81
CA TYR A 101 5.82 -19.28 -1.53
C TYR A 101 7.14 -19.71 -0.86
N PHE A 102 7.92 -18.72 -0.39
CA PHE A 102 9.13 -19.01 0.38
C PHE A 102 8.82 -19.76 1.68
N LEU A 103 7.79 -19.36 2.44
CA LEU A 103 7.35 -20.05 3.65
C LEU A 103 6.96 -21.50 3.39
N LEU A 104 6.21 -21.74 2.30
CA LEU A 104 5.78 -23.10 1.93
C LEU A 104 6.95 -24.02 1.55
N LYS A 105 8.02 -23.47 0.99
CA LYS A 105 9.23 -24.24 0.66
C LYS A 105 10.08 -24.60 1.89
N ASN A 106 9.92 -23.88 3.00
CA ASN A 106 10.72 -24.06 4.20
C ASN A 106 9.82 -24.40 5.42
N PRO A 107 9.18 -25.58 5.43
CA PRO A 107 8.18 -25.94 6.45
C PRO A 107 8.78 -26.14 7.84
N GLN A 108 10.11 -26.24 7.98
CA GLN A 108 10.80 -26.34 9.28
C GLN A 108 10.72 -25.07 10.13
N LEU A 109 10.11 -24.00 9.61
CA LEU A 109 9.80 -22.80 10.35
C LEU A 109 8.58 -23.03 11.26
N ASP A 110 8.73 -23.93 12.25
CA ASP A 110 7.67 -24.49 13.11
C ASP A 110 6.79 -23.48 13.86
N SER A 111 6.99 -22.19 13.66
CA SER A 111 6.14 -21.17 14.27
C SER A 111 6.11 -19.82 13.51
N PHE A 112 5.81 -19.88 12.22
CA PHE A 112 5.64 -18.63 11.44
C PHE A 112 4.59 -17.69 12.03
N PHE A 113 3.59 -18.20 12.76
CA PHE A 113 2.62 -17.41 13.51
C PHE A 113 3.23 -16.52 14.61
N TYR A 114 4.44 -16.83 15.08
CA TYR A 114 5.16 -15.98 16.04
C TYR A 114 6.14 -15.03 15.35
N SER A 115 6.21 -15.07 14.01
CA SER A 115 7.08 -14.20 13.23
C SER A 115 6.42 -12.83 13.01
N HIS A 116 7.13 -11.75 13.35
CA HIS A 116 6.70 -10.40 13.04
C HIS A 116 6.55 -10.17 11.52
N VAL A 117 7.41 -10.81 10.70
CA VAL A 117 7.36 -10.72 9.22
C VAL A 117 6.07 -11.30 8.67
N PHE A 118 5.61 -12.44 9.23
CA PHE A 118 4.37 -13.06 8.81
C PHE A 118 3.16 -12.12 9.00
N TRP A 119 3.01 -11.55 10.19
CA TRP A 119 1.88 -10.68 10.51
C TRP A 119 1.90 -9.38 9.70
N ILE A 120 3.08 -8.76 9.53
CA ILE A 120 3.24 -7.55 8.72
C ILE A 120 2.88 -7.85 7.26
N THR A 121 3.43 -8.93 6.68
CA THR A 121 3.16 -9.30 5.28
C THR A 121 1.70 -9.67 5.06
N THR A 122 1.07 -10.38 6.02
CA THR A 122 -0.37 -10.72 5.96
C THR A 122 -1.24 -9.46 6.01
N GLY A 123 -0.90 -8.50 6.86
CA GLY A 123 -1.59 -7.21 6.90
C GLY A 123 -1.47 -6.44 5.58
N LEU A 124 -0.27 -6.36 5.02
CA LEU A 124 -0.04 -5.74 3.71
C LEU A 124 -0.83 -6.47 2.61
N PHE A 125 -0.79 -7.79 2.59
CA PHE A 125 -1.53 -8.58 1.61
C PHE A 125 -3.03 -8.28 1.67
N THR A 126 -3.63 -8.38 2.85
CA THR A 126 -5.06 -8.11 3.06
C THR A 126 -5.42 -6.69 2.61
N TYR A 127 -4.63 -5.71 3.02
CA TYR A 127 -4.85 -4.30 2.68
C TYR A 127 -4.79 -4.06 1.17
N TYR A 128 -3.74 -4.56 0.50
CA TYR A 128 -3.56 -4.29 -0.92
C TYR A 128 -4.47 -5.11 -1.83
N VAL A 129 -4.89 -6.31 -1.44
CA VAL A 129 -5.91 -7.07 -2.18
C VAL A 129 -7.25 -6.34 -2.19
N CYS A 130 -7.72 -5.88 -1.01
CA CYS A 130 -8.96 -5.13 -0.92
C CYS A 130 -8.88 -3.80 -1.69
N ASN A 131 -7.78 -3.07 -1.53
CA ASN A 131 -7.61 -1.77 -2.19
C ASN A 131 -7.38 -1.89 -3.71
N PHE A 132 -6.77 -2.96 -4.20
CA PHE A 132 -6.63 -3.21 -5.63
C PHE A 132 -7.99 -3.19 -6.33
N ILE A 133 -8.99 -3.88 -5.77
CA ILE A 133 -10.34 -3.91 -6.31
C ILE A 133 -10.96 -2.51 -6.27
N ILE A 134 -10.83 -1.79 -5.16
CA ILE A 134 -11.35 -0.44 -5.00
C ILE A 134 -10.74 0.49 -6.05
N PHE A 135 -9.42 0.53 -6.17
CA PHE A 135 -8.73 1.45 -7.07
C PHE A 135 -8.98 1.12 -8.54
N MET A 136 -9.03 -0.17 -8.89
CA MET A 136 -9.32 -0.61 -10.26
C MET A 136 -10.72 -0.19 -10.70
N THR A 137 -11.69 -0.23 -9.80
CA THR A 137 -13.10 0.11 -10.09
C THR A 137 -13.43 1.58 -9.86
N PHE A 138 -12.56 2.33 -9.17
CA PHE A 138 -12.82 3.70 -8.73
C PHE A 138 -13.22 4.64 -9.87
N GLY A 139 -12.47 4.65 -10.97
CA GLY A 139 -12.73 5.50 -12.12
C GLY A 139 -14.08 5.19 -12.81
N TYR A 140 -14.55 3.95 -12.73
CA TYR A 140 -15.83 3.54 -13.26
C TYR A 140 -16.98 3.91 -12.31
N ILE A 141 -16.83 3.59 -11.03
CA ILE A 141 -17.87 3.81 -10.01
C ILE A 141 -18.13 5.30 -9.80
N THR A 142 -17.10 6.15 -9.81
CA THR A 142 -17.26 7.60 -9.66
C THR A 142 -17.99 8.26 -10.82
N LYS A 143 -18.00 7.64 -12.01
CA LYS A 143 -18.77 8.11 -13.17
C LYS A 143 -20.26 7.74 -13.11
N ILE A 144 -20.59 6.60 -12.48
CA ILE A 144 -21.94 6.03 -12.49
C ILE A 144 -22.69 6.31 -11.20
N ALA A 145 -22.02 6.32 -10.06
CA ALA A 145 -22.65 6.38 -8.76
C ALA A 145 -22.21 7.60 -7.94
N PHE A 146 -23.20 8.29 -7.40
CA PHE A 146 -23.05 9.37 -6.41
C PHE A 146 -22.35 8.93 -5.11
N HIS A 147 -21.88 7.67 -5.02
CA HIS A 147 -21.52 6.99 -3.77
C HIS A 147 -20.02 6.73 -3.60
N ALA A 148 -19.13 7.51 -4.25
CA ALA A 148 -17.67 7.39 -4.06
C ALA A 148 -17.24 7.44 -2.57
N GLY A 149 -18.02 8.08 -1.73
CA GLY A 149 -17.76 8.16 -0.29
C GLY A 149 -17.79 6.80 0.43
N TYR A 150 -18.58 5.82 -0.04
CA TYR A 150 -18.61 4.47 0.57
C TYR A 150 -17.33 3.68 0.28
N LEU A 151 -16.76 3.81 -0.91
CA LEU A 151 -15.49 3.19 -1.25
C LEU A 151 -14.36 3.69 -0.35
N TRP A 152 -14.36 4.98 -0.03
CA TRP A 152 -13.38 5.59 0.85
C TRP A 152 -13.55 5.15 2.31
N ARG A 153 -14.81 4.98 2.77
CA ARG A 153 -15.07 4.41 4.10
C ARG A 153 -14.57 2.97 4.20
N PHE A 154 -14.81 2.16 3.17
CA PHE A 154 -14.30 0.79 3.12
C PHE A 154 -12.78 0.75 3.13
N HIS A 155 -12.10 1.60 2.34
CA HIS A 155 -10.65 1.77 2.38
C HIS A 155 -10.14 2.06 3.81
N ASN A 156 -10.80 2.95 4.55
CA ASN A 156 -10.41 3.28 5.92
C ASN A 156 -10.59 2.10 6.90
N VAL A 157 -11.65 1.29 6.72
CA VAL A 157 -11.84 0.06 7.51
C VAL A 157 -10.70 -0.92 7.26
N VAL A 158 -10.32 -1.11 5.99
CA VAL A 158 -9.21 -2.01 5.63
C VAL A 158 -7.87 -1.48 6.15
N LEU A 159 -7.68 -0.15 6.17
CA LEU A 159 -6.51 0.48 6.78
C LEU A 159 -6.46 0.22 8.30
N PHE A 160 -7.60 0.29 8.98
CA PHE A 160 -7.67 -0.05 10.41
C PHE A 160 -7.31 -1.52 10.68
N ILE A 161 -7.79 -2.44 9.84
CA ILE A 161 -7.40 -3.86 9.89
C ILE A 161 -5.89 -4.02 9.70
N LEU A 162 -5.28 -3.31 8.74
CA LEU A 162 -3.83 -3.31 8.57
C LEU A 162 -3.11 -2.86 9.86
N CYS A 163 -3.59 -1.81 10.53
CA CYS A 163 -2.99 -1.36 11.80
C CYS A 163 -3.01 -2.46 12.87
N ILE A 164 -4.09 -3.25 12.97
CA ILE A 164 -4.18 -4.38 13.91
C ILE A 164 -3.10 -5.43 13.58
N TYR A 165 -2.92 -5.79 12.31
CA TYR A 165 -1.88 -6.72 11.88
C TYR A 165 -0.47 -6.20 12.19
N LEU A 166 -0.22 -4.90 11.99
CA LEU A 166 1.07 -4.30 12.28
C LEU A 166 1.36 -4.26 13.78
N ILE A 167 0.37 -3.94 14.62
CA ILE A 167 0.50 -4.01 16.08
C ILE A 167 0.82 -5.45 16.51
N LYS A 168 0.10 -6.44 15.97
CA LYS A 168 0.39 -7.85 16.24
C LYS A 168 1.80 -8.23 15.80
N GLY A 169 2.24 -7.79 14.63
CA GLY A 169 3.60 -8.03 14.14
C GLY A 169 4.66 -7.43 15.06
N VAL A 170 4.49 -6.20 15.53
CA VAL A 170 5.43 -5.56 16.48
C VAL A 170 5.44 -6.26 17.82
N SER A 171 4.30 -6.79 18.28
CA SER A 171 4.18 -7.51 19.55
C SER A 171 4.81 -8.92 19.52
N CYS A 172 5.08 -9.47 18.33
CA CYS A 172 5.77 -10.76 18.20
C CYS A 172 7.26 -10.57 18.49
N LYS A 173 7.85 -11.50 19.26
CA LYS A 173 9.31 -11.52 19.48
C LYS A 173 10.02 -11.61 18.13
N LYS A 174 11.05 -10.77 17.94
CA LYS A 174 11.90 -10.77 16.77
C LYS A 174 12.71 -12.08 16.73
N LYS A 175 12.11 -13.17 16.24
CA LYS A 175 12.88 -14.31 15.77
C LYS A 175 13.50 -13.87 14.44
N GLU A 176 14.79 -13.70 14.41
CA GLU A 176 15.52 -13.40 13.18
C GLU A 176 15.34 -14.59 12.24
N LEU A 177 14.38 -14.47 11.34
CA LEU A 177 14.34 -15.28 10.14
C LEU A 177 15.46 -14.74 9.26
N ILE A 178 16.67 -15.30 9.43
CA ILE A 178 17.76 -15.10 8.47
C ILE A 178 17.31 -15.83 7.20
N LEU A 179 16.71 -15.09 6.30
CA LEU A 179 16.38 -15.53 4.94
C LEU A 179 17.69 -15.43 4.15
N PHE A 180 18.40 -16.53 4.02
CA PHE A 180 19.58 -16.67 3.16
C PHE A 180 19.17 -16.75 1.68
#